data_edf19ac6abf2cbf460b4694512604c47
#
_entry.id   edf19ac6abf2cbf460b4694512604c47
#
_cell.length_a   1.000
_cell.length_b   1.000
_cell.length_c   1.000
_cell.angle_alpha   90.00
_cell.angle_beta   90.00
_cell.angle_gamma   90.00
#
_symmetry.space_group_name_H-M   'P 1'
#
loop_
_entity.id
_entity.type
_entity.pdbx_description
1 polymer ?
#
loop_
_entity_poly.entity_id
_entity_poly.type
_entity_poly.pdbx_seq_one_letter_code
_entity_poly.pdbx_strand_id
1 'polypeptide(L)'
;MKRAIWLVVSFALLTTPVAWAQERPVTIRYLGWSFFLVTTADGVRIAMDPYGNIGYPFPTVEADVVTVSHEHGDHNNVGLVKGSPRVFRGLATGAADWNRFYERFGSTLVYSVAAFHDDVQGTSPRGLNVLFVIVTDGLRIAHLGDIGQPALTDGQLRALGTIDVLMIPVGDGPFTVTIPQASALVAQIRPKVVIPMHYKTPTRQPPTWPGVDERPFLEGKQNVRRLGSHTLTISRDQLPSTTQIVVMEHQ
;
A
#
# COMPACT_ATOMS: atom_id res chain seq x y z
N MET A 1 13.77 62.89 -54.18
CA MET A 1 12.89 61.77 -53.82
C MET A 1 13.67 60.83 -52.86
N LYS A 2 13.40 60.89 -51.54
CA LYS A 2 14.06 60.03 -50.56
C LYS A 2 13.22 58.76 -50.33
N ARG A 3 13.75 57.58 -50.68
CA ARG A 3 13.10 56.27 -50.43
C ARG A 3 13.38 55.84 -49.00
N ALA A 4 12.35 55.69 -48.18
CA ALA A 4 12.42 55.11 -46.86
C ALA A 4 12.43 53.57 -47.00
N ILE A 5 13.48 52.91 -46.46
CA ILE A 5 13.59 51.45 -46.34
C ILE A 5 13.03 51.05 -44.98
N TRP A 6 11.93 50.31 -44.95
CA TRP A 6 11.37 49.71 -43.74
C TRP A 6 12.04 48.39 -43.50
N LEU A 7 12.77 48.28 -42.37
CA LEU A 7 13.33 47.02 -41.91
C LEU A 7 12.24 46.25 -41.13
N VAL A 8 11.76 45.15 -41.67
CA VAL A 8 10.84 44.27 -40.96
C VAL A 8 11.69 43.29 -40.12
N VAL A 9 11.71 43.50 -38.81
CA VAL A 9 12.33 42.56 -37.82
C VAL A 9 11.31 41.51 -37.49
N SER A 10 11.45 40.29 -38.06
CA SER A 10 10.63 39.14 -37.70
C SER A 10 11.16 38.52 -36.41
N PHE A 11 10.38 38.64 -35.34
CA PHE A 11 10.63 37.90 -34.07
C PHE A 11 10.13 36.45 -34.23
N ALA A 12 11.04 35.52 -34.39
CA ALA A 12 10.70 34.09 -34.31
C ALA A 12 10.54 33.70 -32.85
N LEU A 13 9.31 33.47 -32.39
CA LEU A 13 9.02 32.86 -31.10
C LEU A 13 9.51 31.40 -31.11
N LEU A 14 10.66 31.15 -30.51
CA LEU A 14 11.14 29.80 -30.22
C LEU A 14 10.27 29.21 -29.11
N THR A 15 9.22 28.48 -29.46
CA THR A 15 8.48 27.63 -28.53
C THR A 15 9.33 26.40 -28.22
N THR A 16 10.05 26.39 -27.11
CA THR A 16 10.67 25.17 -26.58
C THR A 16 9.53 24.21 -26.20
N PRO A 17 9.53 22.96 -26.72
CA PRO A 17 8.56 21.99 -26.26
C PRO A 17 8.80 21.73 -24.76
N VAL A 18 7.77 21.95 -23.95
CA VAL A 18 7.77 21.49 -22.55
C VAL A 18 7.79 19.96 -22.61
N ALA A 19 8.95 19.38 -22.38
CA ALA A 19 9.05 17.93 -22.20
C ALA A 19 8.26 17.59 -20.94
N TRP A 20 7.09 17.01 -21.08
CA TRP A 20 6.36 16.40 -19.98
C TRP A 20 7.26 15.31 -19.42
N ALA A 21 7.68 15.45 -18.17
CA ALA A 21 8.42 14.40 -17.49
C ALA A 21 7.54 13.14 -17.54
N GLN A 22 8.01 12.11 -18.23
CA GLN A 22 7.32 10.83 -18.27
C GLN A 22 7.20 10.31 -16.83
N GLU A 23 5.97 10.19 -16.35
CA GLU A 23 5.72 9.66 -15.00
C GLU A 23 6.27 8.24 -14.94
N ARG A 24 7.20 8.01 -14.02
CA ARG A 24 7.84 6.71 -13.88
C ARG A 24 6.92 5.81 -13.05
N PRO A 25 6.73 4.56 -13.47
CA PRO A 25 5.83 3.66 -12.76
C PRO A 25 6.43 3.18 -11.44
N VAL A 26 5.56 2.97 -10.47
CA VAL A 26 5.83 2.24 -9.23
C VAL A 26 5.51 0.77 -9.47
N THR A 27 6.32 -0.11 -8.94
CA THR A 27 6.07 -1.56 -8.97
C THR A 27 5.66 -2.05 -7.59
N ILE A 28 4.54 -2.76 -7.51
CA ILE A 28 4.02 -3.40 -6.30
C ILE A 28 4.05 -4.90 -6.52
N ARG A 29 4.82 -5.62 -5.72
CA ARG A 29 4.92 -7.07 -5.76
C ARG A 29 4.25 -7.68 -4.53
N TYR A 30 3.29 -8.57 -4.75
CA TYR A 30 2.59 -9.30 -3.69
C TYR A 30 3.28 -10.62 -3.43
N LEU A 31 3.77 -10.81 -2.21
CA LEU A 31 4.54 -11.97 -1.80
C LEU A 31 3.70 -12.99 -1.02
N GLY A 32 2.43 -12.66 -0.80
CA GLY A 32 1.47 -13.46 -0.03
C GLY A 32 1.13 -12.84 1.32
N TRP A 33 0.00 -13.22 1.89
CA TRP A 33 -0.51 -12.72 3.15
C TRP A 33 -0.67 -11.19 3.18
N SER A 34 0.12 -10.49 3.99
CA SER A 34 0.21 -9.02 4.00
C SER A 34 1.59 -8.51 3.54
N PHE A 35 2.42 -9.40 2.98
CA PHE A 35 3.77 -9.05 2.57
C PHE A 35 3.80 -8.48 1.16
N PHE A 36 4.19 -7.22 1.04
CA PHE A 36 4.41 -6.54 -0.23
C PHE A 36 5.83 -6.00 -0.33
N LEU A 37 6.33 -5.90 -1.56
CA LEU A 37 7.51 -5.11 -1.91
C LEU A 37 7.09 -4.02 -2.88
N VAL A 38 7.20 -2.77 -2.45
CA VAL A 38 6.98 -1.58 -3.28
C VAL A 38 8.33 -1.07 -3.75
N THR A 39 8.50 -0.94 -5.06
CA THR A 39 9.70 -0.32 -5.66
C THR A 39 9.27 0.96 -6.36
N THR A 40 9.85 2.08 -5.93
CA THR A 40 9.57 3.42 -6.46
C THR A 40 10.34 3.67 -7.76
N ALA A 41 9.99 4.70 -8.49
CA ALA A 41 10.64 5.03 -9.74
C ALA A 41 12.11 5.46 -9.59
N ASP A 42 12.49 6.01 -8.44
CA ASP A 42 13.88 6.31 -8.08
C ASP A 42 14.63 5.12 -7.46
N GLY A 43 13.98 3.93 -7.41
CA GLY A 43 14.59 2.67 -7.03
C GLY A 43 14.56 2.36 -5.54
N VAL A 44 13.88 3.15 -4.70
CA VAL A 44 13.71 2.85 -3.27
C VAL A 44 12.79 1.64 -3.12
N ARG A 45 13.24 0.63 -2.38
CA ARG A 45 12.52 -0.62 -2.15
C ARG A 45 12.02 -0.66 -0.72
N ILE A 46 10.71 -0.85 -0.57
CA ILE A 46 10.01 -0.84 0.72
C ILE A 46 9.31 -2.19 0.89
N ALA A 47 9.79 -3.01 1.81
CA ALA A 47 9.18 -4.28 2.20
C ALA A 47 8.18 -4.01 3.33
N MET A 48 6.94 -4.46 3.17
CA MET A 48 5.84 -4.19 4.11
C MET A 48 5.35 -5.52 4.71
N ASP A 49 5.34 -5.62 6.03
CA ASP A 49 4.86 -6.76 6.82
C ASP A 49 5.40 -8.13 6.36
N PRO A 50 6.73 -8.36 6.42
CA PRO A 50 7.31 -9.65 6.05
C PRO A 50 6.86 -10.74 7.01
N TYR A 51 6.29 -11.82 6.47
CA TYR A 51 5.72 -12.91 7.25
C TYR A 51 6.75 -13.89 7.81
N GLY A 52 6.43 -14.51 8.93
CA GLY A 52 7.13 -15.68 9.48
C GLY A 52 6.73 -16.99 8.79
N ASN A 53 6.98 -18.11 9.45
CA ASN A 53 6.62 -19.43 8.92
C ASN A 53 5.10 -19.67 9.02
N ILE A 54 4.38 -19.29 7.98
CA ILE A 54 2.92 -19.43 7.87
C ILE A 54 2.50 -20.25 6.63
N GLY A 55 3.46 -20.98 6.03
CA GLY A 55 3.22 -21.89 4.93
C GLY A 55 3.65 -21.38 3.56
N TYR A 56 3.81 -20.06 3.38
CA TYR A 56 4.39 -19.54 2.16
C TYR A 56 5.89 -19.83 2.09
N PRO A 57 6.44 -20.10 0.90
CA PRO A 57 7.89 -20.18 0.74
C PRO A 57 8.51 -18.81 1.07
N PHE A 58 9.69 -18.81 1.70
CA PHE A 58 10.39 -17.57 1.98
C PHE A 58 10.97 -16.98 0.69
N PRO A 59 10.49 -15.82 0.23
CA PRO A 59 11.02 -15.18 -0.96
C PRO A 59 12.39 -14.57 -0.69
N THR A 60 13.24 -14.50 -1.71
CA THR A 60 14.43 -13.66 -1.65
C THR A 60 14.03 -12.22 -1.91
N VAL A 61 14.08 -11.39 -0.87
CA VAL A 61 13.74 -9.98 -0.92
C VAL A 61 14.91 -9.16 -0.41
N GLU A 62 15.24 -8.11 -1.13
CA GLU A 62 16.17 -7.07 -0.71
C GLU A 62 15.42 -5.73 -0.69
N ALA A 63 15.57 -4.98 0.41
CA ALA A 63 14.90 -3.69 0.56
C ALA A 63 15.80 -2.67 1.27
N ASP A 64 15.43 -1.40 1.12
CA ASP A 64 16.08 -0.26 1.75
C ASP A 64 15.32 0.15 3.02
N VAL A 65 14.02 -0.18 3.05
CA VAL A 65 13.10 0.08 4.16
C VAL A 65 12.27 -1.16 4.43
N VAL A 66 12.03 -1.46 5.71
CA VAL A 66 11.02 -2.44 6.15
C VAL A 66 10.01 -1.73 7.05
N THR A 67 8.73 -1.90 6.79
CA THR A 67 7.66 -1.48 7.71
C THR A 67 7.01 -2.69 8.35
N VAL A 68 6.70 -2.59 9.63
CA VAL A 68 6.02 -3.62 10.43
C VAL A 68 4.83 -2.96 11.09
N SER A 69 3.61 -3.32 10.67
CA SER A 69 2.38 -2.70 11.17
C SER A 69 2.12 -3.02 12.66
N HIS A 70 2.46 -4.23 13.07
CA HIS A 70 2.33 -4.73 14.45
C HIS A 70 3.24 -5.95 14.69
N GLU A 71 3.31 -6.45 15.92
CA GLU A 71 4.36 -7.41 16.31
C GLU A 71 3.90 -8.88 16.28
N HIS A 72 2.87 -9.25 15.50
CA HIS A 72 2.54 -10.67 15.30
C HIS A 72 3.54 -11.35 14.37
N GLY A 73 3.81 -12.63 14.60
CA GLY A 73 4.86 -13.39 13.89
C GLY A 73 4.63 -13.57 12.40
N ASP A 74 3.45 -13.30 11.91
CA ASP A 74 3.07 -13.32 10.51
C ASP A 74 3.20 -11.94 9.82
N HIS A 75 3.77 -10.91 10.52
CA HIS A 75 3.99 -9.56 10.00
C HIS A 75 5.36 -8.97 10.31
N ASN A 76 6.14 -9.57 11.21
CA ASN A 76 7.33 -8.93 11.81
C ASN A 76 8.66 -9.64 11.53
N ASN A 77 8.71 -10.55 10.58
CA ASN A 77 9.93 -11.31 10.24
C ASN A 77 10.92 -10.47 9.40
N VAL A 78 11.43 -9.41 9.98
CA VAL A 78 12.40 -8.51 9.31
C VAL A 78 13.68 -9.22 8.88
N GLY A 79 14.04 -10.31 9.53
CA GLY A 79 15.20 -11.14 9.17
C GLY A 79 15.10 -11.83 7.81
N LEU A 80 13.90 -11.89 7.23
CA LEU A 80 13.67 -12.40 5.89
C LEU A 80 14.20 -11.43 4.80
N VAL A 81 14.26 -10.13 5.12
CA VAL A 81 14.64 -9.09 4.17
C VAL A 81 16.16 -8.90 4.21
N LYS A 82 16.80 -9.07 3.05
CA LYS A 82 18.23 -8.90 2.87
C LYS A 82 18.63 -7.43 2.70
N GLY A 83 19.92 -7.16 2.81
CA GLY A 83 20.49 -5.82 2.80
C GLY A 83 20.66 -5.28 4.22
N SER A 84 20.63 -3.98 4.36
CA SER A 84 20.68 -3.27 5.65
C SER A 84 19.52 -2.27 5.74
N PRO A 85 18.27 -2.76 5.70
CA PRO A 85 17.12 -1.87 5.64
C PRO A 85 16.95 -1.07 6.93
N ARG A 86 16.44 0.17 6.81
CA ARG A 86 15.86 0.85 7.98
C ARG A 86 14.53 0.18 8.32
N VAL A 87 14.39 -0.24 9.57
CA VAL A 87 13.19 -0.94 10.04
C VAL A 87 12.30 0.02 10.81
N PHE A 88 11.06 0.18 10.37
CA PHE A 88 10.00 0.96 11.01
C PHE A 88 9.00 0.03 11.67
N ARG A 89 9.20 -0.24 12.96
CA ARG A 89 8.23 -0.97 13.77
C ARG A 89 7.12 -0.02 14.20
N GLY A 90 5.90 -0.28 13.77
CA GLY A 90 4.74 0.56 14.03
C GLY A 90 4.41 0.71 15.51
N LEU A 91 4.80 -0.27 16.31
CA LEU A 91 4.55 -0.27 17.76
C LEU A 91 5.85 -0.10 18.54
N ALA A 92 5.73 0.59 19.68
CA ALA A 92 6.78 0.71 20.67
C ALA A 92 7.07 -0.65 21.33
N THR A 93 8.22 -0.76 21.98
CA THR A 93 8.61 -1.98 22.69
C THR A 93 7.52 -2.40 23.68
N GLY A 94 7.12 -3.66 23.60
CA GLY A 94 6.01 -4.20 24.38
C GLY A 94 4.62 -3.92 23.80
N ALA A 95 4.54 -3.35 22.61
CA ALA A 95 3.31 -3.06 21.87
C ALA A 95 2.29 -2.21 22.65
N ALA A 96 2.77 -1.36 23.57
CA ALA A 96 1.94 -0.56 24.47
C ALA A 96 1.52 0.80 23.87
N ASP A 97 2.15 1.26 22.79
CA ASP A 97 1.89 2.53 22.12
C ASP A 97 2.32 2.48 20.66
N TRP A 98 1.89 3.44 19.87
CA TRP A 98 2.26 3.59 18.47
C TRP A 98 3.57 4.38 18.33
N ASN A 99 4.47 3.88 17.52
CA ASN A 99 5.56 4.69 16.96
C ASN A 99 5.03 5.57 15.82
N ARG A 100 5.58 6.78 15.74
CA ARG A 100 5.20 7.76 14.72
C ARG A 100 6.37 7.98 13.78
N PHE A 101 6.12 7.73 12.49
CA PHE A 101 7.11 7.89 11.44
C PHE A 101 6.65 8.94 10.44
N TYR A 102 7.60 9.76 9.97
CA TYR A 102 7.43 10.70 8.88
C TYR A 102 8.82 10.91 8.25
N GLU A 103 9.25 9.98 7.39
CA GLU A 103 10.62 9.85 6.95
C GLU A 103 10.73 9.87 5.42
N ARG A 104 11.78 10.53 4.91
CA ARG A 104 12.05 10.61 3.48
C ARG A 104 13.22 9.75 3.06
N PHE A 105 13.07 9.13 1.87
CA PHE A 105 14.05 8.37 1.15
C PHE A 105 14.06 8.88 -0.30
N GLY A 106 15.03 9.72 -0.65
CA GLY A 106 14.98 10.41 -1.93
C GLY A 106 13.69 11.24 -2.09
N SER A 107 12.95 11.00 -3.14
CA SER A 107 11.63 11.64 -3.39
C SER A 107 10.48 10.99 -2.62
N THR A 108 10.70 9.78 -2.08
CA THR A 108 9.68 8.99 -1.39
C THR A 108 9.51 9.41 0.07
N LEU A 109 8.27 9.61 0.52
CA LEU A 109 7.91 9.81 1.90
C LEU A 109 7.21 8.55 2.43
N VAL A 110 7.65 8.05 3.59
CA VAL A 110 6.98 6.98 4.34
C VAL A 110 6.51 7.53 5.67
N TYR A 111 5.23 7.37 5.99
CA TYR A 111 4.70 7.79 7.27
C TYR A 111 3.67 6.81 7.84
N SER A 112 3.37 6.97 9.12
CA SER A 112 2.50 6.08 9.89
C SER A 112 1.24 6.79 10.38
N VAL A 113 0.12 6.05 10.43
CA VAL A 113 -1.14 6.48 11.06
C VAL A 113 -1.55 5.43 12.08
N ALA A 114 -1.76 5.85 13.33
CA ALA A 114 -2.19 4.98 14.41
C ALA A 114 -3.58 4.40 14.15
N ALA A 115 -3.75 3.10 14.39
CA ALA A 115 -5.00 2.38 14.24
C ALA A 115 -5.07 1.24 15.27
N PHE A 116 -6.16 0.47 15.25
CA PHE A 116 -6.38 -0.65 16.15
C PHE A 116 -6.49 -1.96 15.36
N HIS A 117 -5.98 -3.02 15.99
CA HIS A 117 -6.10 -4.39 15.51
C HIS A 117 -7.40 -5.06 15.98
N ASP A 118 -8.29 -4.29 16.61
CA ASP A 118 -9.57 -4.73 17.11
C ASP A 118 -10.64 -3.65 16.97
N ASP A 119 -11.87 -3.97 17.34
CA ASP A 119 -13.02 -3.06 17.35
C ASP A 119 -13.29 -2.41 18.72
N VAL A 120 -12.41 -2.67 19.70
CA VAL A 120 -12.50 -2.21 21.08
C VAL A 120 -11.32 -1.31 21.48
N GLN A 121 -10.78 -0.58 20.52
CA GLN A 121 -9.74 0.45 20.68
C GLN A 121 -8.46 -0.06 21.36
N GLY A 122 -7.98 -1.23 20.94
CA GLY A 122 -6.72 -1.80 21.40
C GLY A 122 -6.79 -2.49 22.79
N THR A 123 -7.97 -2.64 23.35
CA THR A 123 -8.14 -3.26 24.67
C THR A 123 -8.21 -4.79 24.63
N SER A 124 -8.36 -5.38 23.46
CA SER A 124 -8.27 -6.83 23.29
C SER A 124 -6.80 -7.29 23.26
N PRO A 125 -6.54 -8.61 23.40
CA PRO A 125 -5.20 -9.16 23.24
C PRO A 125 -4.54 -8.91 21.88
N ARG A 126 -5.30 -8.48 20.86
CA ARG A 126 -4.75 -8.09 19.54
C ARG A 126 -4.10 -6.72 19.56
N GLY A 127 -4.65 -5.78 20.34
CA GLY A 127 -4.05 -4.50 20.65
C GLY A 127 -4.05 -3.52 19.48
N LEU A 128 -2.88 -2.99 19.20
CA LEU A 128 -2.65 -1.86 18.32
C LEU A 128 -2.20 -2.31 16.92
N ASN A 129 -2.47 -1.46 15.93
CA ASN A 129 -2.02 -1.62 14.55
C ASN A 129 -1.58 -0.26 14.01
N VAL A 130 -0.76 -0.25 12.97
CA VAL A 130 -0.32 0.95 12.27
C VAL A 130 -0.63 0.81 10.78
N LEU A 131 -1.21 1.86 10.23
CA LEU A 131 -1.36 2.02 8.79
C LEU A 131 -0.11 2.72 8.26
N PHE A 132 0.61 2.11 7.32
CA PHE A 132 1.73 2.75 6.66
C PHE A 132 1.32 3.36 5.33
N VAL A 133 1.79 4.56 5.06
CA VAL A 133 1.53 5.27 3.81
C VAL A 133 2.84 5.61 3.13
N ILE A 134 2.93 5.30 1.86
CA ILE A 134 4.03 5.64 0.95
C ILE A 134 3.51 6.71 -0.01
N VAL A 135 4.21 7.85 -0.08
CA VAL A 135 3.95 8.90 -1.09
C VAL A 135 5.16 8.96 -2.00
N THR A 136 4.97 8.61 -3.25
CA THR A 136 6.04 8.54 -4.25
C THR A 136 5.48 8.69 -5.65
N ASP A 137 6.22 9.30 -6.56
CA ASP A 137 5.90 9.36 -8.00
C ASP A 137 4.46 9.80 -8.29
N GLY A 138 3.95 10.77 -7.51
CA GLY A 138 2.59 11.27 -7.61
C GLY A 138 1.49 10.34 -7.07
N LEU A 139 1.84 9.17 -6.55
CA LEU A 139 0.94 8.19 -5.95
C LEU A 139 0.99 8.23 -4.43
N ARG A 140 -0.14 7.88 -3.81
CA ARG A 140 -0.25 7.62 -2.37
C ARG A 140 -0.77 6.20 -2.15
N ILE A 141 0.06 5.36 -1.55
CA ILE A 141 -0.17 3.94 -1.35
C ILE A 141 -0.32 3.69 0.14
N ALA A 142 -1.43 3.08 0.57
CA ALA A 142 -1.66 2.75 1.96
C ALA A 142 -1.74 1.24 2.18
N HIS A 143 -1.06 0.77 3.21
CA HIS A 143 -1.13 -0.60 3.72
C HIS A 143 -1.79 -0.56 5.09
N LEU A 144 -2.93 -1.26 5.23
CA LEU A 144 -3.72 -1.17 6.46
C LEU A 144 -3.31 -2.14 7.56
N GLY A 145 -2.23 -2.95 7.34
CA GLY A 145 -1.84 -3.99 8.29
C GLY A 145 -3.03 -4.90 8.61
N ASP A 146 -3.12 -5.32 9.85
CA ASP A 146 -4.25 -6.11 10.35
C ASP A 146 -5.30 -5.22 11.02
N ILE A 147 -5.81 -4.25 10.26
CA ILE A 147 -6.86 -3.39 10.79
C ILE A 147 -8.06 -4.21 11.26
N GLY A 148 -8.42 -4.05 12.54
CA GLY A 148 -9.64 -4.60 13.16
C GLY A 148 -10.69 -3.53 13.46
N GLN A 149 -10.30 -2.27 13.36
CA GLN A 149 -11.14 -1.11 13.54
C GLN A 149 -12.15 -0.99 12.37
N PRO A 150 -13.48 -1.03 12.62
CA PRO A 150 -14.49 -1.13 11.54
C PRO A 150 -14.69 0.14 10.74
N ALA A 151 -14.27 1.30 11.29
CA ALA A 151 -14.36 2.60 10.64
C ALA A 151 -13.20 3.49 11.07
N LEU A 152 -12.68 4.30 10.17
CA LEU A 152 -11.66 5.30 10.48
C LEU A 152 -12.30 6.57 11.01
N THR A 153 -11.65 7.20 11.98
CA THR A 153 -12.02 8.53 12.45
C THR A 153 -11.68 9.61 11.41
N ASP A 154 -12.32 10.77 11.51
CA ASP A 154 -11.99 11.92 10.65
C ASP A 154 -10.51 12.32 10.77
N GLY A 155 -9.91 12.15 11.95
CA GLY A 155 -8.48 12.40 12.18
C GLY A 155 -7.59 11.46 11.37
N GLN A 156 -7.91 10.16 11.38
CA GLN A 156 -7.21 9.15 10.60
C GLN A 156 -7.40 9.36 9.09
N LEU A 157 -8.61 9.69 8.64
CA LEU A 157 -8.89 9.99 7.22
C LEU A 157 -8.10 11.22 6.74
N ARG A 158 -8.04 12.29 7.56
CA ARG A 158 -7.21 13.46 7.23
C ARG A 158 -5.72 13.11 7.18
N ALA A 159 -5.25 12.27 8.10
CA ALA A 159 -3.86 11.82 8.13
C ALA A 159 -3.50 10.94 6.93
N LEU A 160 -4.39 10.03 6.52
CA LEU A 160 -4.22 9.23 5.31
C LEU A 160 -4.19 10.10 4.05
N GLY A 161 -5.06 11.12 3.98
CA GLY A 161 -5.28 11.91 2.78
C GLY A 161 -5.95 11.12 1.66
N THR A 162 -5.85 11.59 0.42
CA THR A 162 -6.41 10.88 -0.75
C THR A 162 -5.54 9.69 -1.12
N ILE A 163 -6.05 8.49 -0.99
CA ILE A 163 -5.34 7.24 -1.30
C ILE A 163 -5.59 6.83 -2.75
N ASP A 164 -4.52 6.56 -3.48
CA ASP A 164 -4.59 6.02 -4.84
C ASP A 164 -4.62 4.49 -4.84
N VAL A 165 -3.75 3.85 -4.05
CA VAL A 165 -3.69 2.39 -3.92
C VAL A 165 -3.86 2.00 -2.46
N LEU A 166 -4.81 1.11 -2.19
CA LEU A 166 -5.14 0.62 -0.85
C LEU A 166 -4.90 -0.89 -0.78
N MET A 167 -4.03 -1.33 0.12
CA MET A 167 -3.87 -2.74 0.51
C MET A 167 -4.67 -2.98 1.78
N ILE A 168 -5.66 -3.89 1.72
CA ILE A 168 -6.66 -4.08 2.78
C ILE A 168 -6.88 -5.57 3.08
N PRO A 169 -6.93 -5.99 4.36
CA PRO A 169 -7.27 -7.36 4.71
C PRO A 169 -8.73 -7.68 4.38
N VAL A 170 -8.96 -8.85 3.76
CA VAL A 170 -10.30 -9.32 3.34
C VAL A 170 -10.57 -10.77 3.72
N GLY A 171 -9.68 -11.39 4.51
CA GLY A 171 -9.79 -12.80 4.86
C GLY A 171 -10.94 -13.13 5.81
N ASP A 172 -11.69 -12.11 6.28
CA ASP A 172 -12.73 -12.26 7.28
C ASP A 172 -12.23 -12.97 8.56
N GLY A 173 -13.10 -13.22 9.49
CA GLY A 173 -12.74 -13.99 10.67
C GLY A 173 -12.30 -13.12 11.85
N PRO A 174 -11.79 -13.77 12.92
CA PRO A 174 -11.61 -13.08 14.20
C PRO A 174 -10.39 -12.16 14.25
N PHE A 175 -9.54 -12.10 13.22
CA PHE A 175 -8.22 -11.44 13.31
C PHE A 175 -8.19 -10.04 12.72
N THR A 176 -9.02 -9.75 11.73
CA THR A 176 -9.09 -8.46 11.04
C THR A 176 -10.55 -8.02 10.89
N VAL A 177 -10.79 -6.93 10.19
CA VAL A 177 -12.15 -6.51 9.84
C VAL A 177 -12.90 -7.61 9.08
N THR A 178 -14.21 -7.68 9.29
CA THR A 178 -15.10 -8.54 8.51
C THR A 178 -15.23 -8.03 7.08
N ILE A 179 -15.70 -8.87 6.15
CA ILE A 179 -15.93 -8.49 4.75
C ILE A 179 -16.84 -7.26 4.59
N PRO A 180 -17.98 -7.15 5.30
CA PRO A 180 -18.77 -5.92 5.28
C PRO A 180 -18.01 -4.69 5.77
N GLN A 181 -17.19 -4.83 6.83
CA GLN A 181 -16.38 -3.75 7.38
C GLN A 181 -15.26 -3.35 6.41
N ALA A 182 -14.57 -4.32 5.78
CA ALA A 182 -13.58 -4.04 4.73
C ALA A 182 -14.21 -3.26 3.57
N SER A 183 -15.40 -3.65 3.13
CA SER A 183 -16.17 -2.94 2.09
C SER A 183 -16.54 -1.51 2.52
N ALA A 184 -16.93 -1.33 3.80
CA ALA A 184 -17.22 0.00 4.37
C ALA A 184 -15.97 0.90 4.42
N LEU A 185 -14.83 0.35 4.81
CA LEU A 185 -13.53 1.08 4.80
C LEU A 185 -13.14 1.51 3.39
N VAL A 186 -13.31 0.64 2.38
CA VAL A 186 -13.08 1.01 0.98
C VAL A 186 -13.99 2.15 0.56
N ALA A 187 -15.28 2.11 0.94
CA ALA A 187 -16.23 3.18 0.65
C ALA A 187 -15.91 4.49 1.38
N GLN A 188 -15.33 4.43 2.58
CA GLN A 188 -14.91 5.57 3.37
C GLN A 188 -13.63 6.22 2.81
N ILE A 189 -12.61 5.42 2.47
CA ILE A 189 -11.30 5.87 1.95
C ILE A 189 -11.41 6.30 0.48
N ARG A 190 -12.24 5.63 -0.31
CA ARG A 190 -12.47 5.87 -1.76
C ARG A 190 -11.18 5.82 -2.59
N PRO A 191 -10.37 4.76 -2.50
CA PRO A 191 -9.15 4.65 -3.27
C PRO A 191 -9.44 4.43 -4.75
N LYS A 192 -8.43 4.65 -5.61
CA LYS A 192 -8.50 4.33 -7.05
C LYS A 192 -8.31 2.83 -7.31
N VAL A 193 -7.38 2.22 -6.59
CA VAL A 193 -7.07 0.78 -6.69
C VAL A 193 -7.17 0.17 -5.29
N VAL A 194 -7.83 -0.98 -5.20
CA VAL A 194 -7.87 -1.82 -3.98
C VAL A 194 -7.15 -3.12 -4.27
N ILE A 195 -6.18 -3.47 -3.44
CA ILE A 195 -5.49 -4.76 -3.47
C ILE A 195 -5.90 -5.54 -2.23
N PRO A 196 -6.70 -6.61 -2.37
CA PRO A 196 -7.02 -7.51 -1.27
C PRO A 196 -5.76 -8.21 -0.74
N MET A 197 -5.66 -8.38 0.56
CA MET A 197 -4.60 -9.11 1.24
C MET A 197 -5.14 -9.87 2.46
N HIS A 198 -4.26 -10.60 3.17
CA HIS A 198 -4.56 -11.29 4.42
C HIS A 198 -5.79 -12.21 4.30
N TYR A 199 -5.86 -13.00 3.26
CA TYR A 199 -6.93 -13.96 3.01
C TYR A 199 -6.36 -15.38 2.84
N LYS A 200 -7.23 -16.39 2.97
CA LYS A 200 -6.84 -17.79 2.84
C LYS A 200 -6.44 -18.12 1.42
N THR A 201 -5.28 -18.71 1.24
CA THR A 201 -4.83 -19.27 -0.03
C THR A 201 -4.55 -20.76 0.13
N PRO A 202 -4.48 -21.55 -0.95
CA PRO A 202 -4.10 -22.96 -0.86
C PRO A 202 -2.74 -23.21 -0.20
N THR A 203 -1.83 -22.22 -0.29
CA THR A 203 -0.47 -22.28 0.26
C THR A 203 -0.43 -21.98 1.76
N ARG A 204 -1.36 -21.14 2.27
CA ARG A 204 -1.40 -20.70 3.67
C ARG A 204 -1.61 -21.88 4.63
N GLN A 205 -0.71 -22.05 5.58
CA GLN A 205 -0.77 -23.05 6.63
C GLN A 205 -0.96 -22.41 8.02
N PRO A 206 -1.58 -23.07 8.98
CA PRO A 206 -2.27 -24.36 8.85
C PRO A 206 -3.58 -24.23 8.06
N PRO A 207 -4.03 -25.30 7.39
CA PRO A 207 -5.31 -25.31 6.65
C PRO A 207 -6.53 -24.99 7.54
N THR A 208 -6.38 -25.17 8.84
CA THR A 208 -7.42 -24.90 9.86
C THR A 208 -7.56 -23.44 10.23
N TRP A 209 -6.78 -22.54 9.64
CA TRP A 209 -6.98 -21.10 9.85
C TRP A 209 -8.43 -20.71 9.48
N PRO A 210 -9.16 -19.98 10.36
CA PRO A 210 -10.61 -19.80 10.23
C PRO A 210 -11.03 -18.79 9.15
N GLY A 211 -10.10 -18.06 8.56
CA GLY A 211 -10.39 -17.07 7.53
C GLY A 211 -10.91 -17.69 6.22
N VAL A 212 -11.41 -16.83 5.35
CA VAL A 212 -11.89 -17.17 4.01
C VAL A 212 -10.91 -16.67 2.94
N ASP A 213 -11.11 -17.11 1.70
CA ASP A 213 -10.40 -16.56 0.55
C ASP A 213 -11.01 -15.19 0.13
N GLU A 214 -10.49 -14.62 -0.95
CA GLU A 214 -10.91 -13.29 -1.42
C GLU A 214 -12.30 -13.27 -2.08
N ARG A 215 -12.85 -14.43 -2.47
CA ARG A 215 -14.09 -14.51 -3.27
C ARG A 215 -15.30 -13.87 -2.61
N PRO A 216 -15.58 -14.08 -1.30
CA PRO A 216 -16.69 -13.41 -0.64
C PRO A 216 -16.56 -11.87 -0.63
N PHE A 217 -15.35 -11.33 -0.54
CA PHE A 217 -15.13 -9.89 -0.67
C PHE A 217 -15.44 -9.38 -2.07
N LEU A 218 -15.23 -10.18 -3.11
CA LEU A 218 -15.47 -9.81 -4.51
C LEU A 218 -16.93 -9.93 -4.93
N GLU A 219 -17.75 -10.63 -4.17
CA GLU A 219 -19.14 -10.88 -4.50
C GLU A 219 -19.92 -9.57 -4.72
N GLY A 220 -20.68 -9.48 -5.82
CA GLY A 220 -21.46 -8.29 -6.21
C GLY A 220 -20.62 -7.08 -6.68
N LYS A 221 -19.31 -7.13 -6.69
CA LYS A 221 -18.45 -6.03 -7.14
C LYS A 221 -18.21 -6.07 -8.66
N GLN A 222 -18.40 -4.92 -9.33
CA GLN A 222 -18.41 -4.85 -10.80
C GLN A 222 -17.04 -4.60 -11.43
N ASN A 223 -16.13 -3.89 -10.74
CA ASN A 223 -14.83 -3.48 -11.30
C ASN A 223 -13.69 -4.30 -10.69
N VAL A 224 -13.70 -5.60 -10.96
CA VAL A 224 -12.68 -6.55 -10.48
C VAL A 224 -11.77 -6.96 -11.64
N ARG A 225 -10.48 -6.79 -11.45
CA ARG A 225 -9.42 -7.24 -12.37
C ARG A 225 -8.59 -8.31 -11.68
N ARG A 226 -8.59 -9.54 -12.21
CA ARG A 226 -7.59 -10.56 -11.82
C ARG A 226 -6.33 -10.32 -12.66
N LEU A 227 -5.24 -10.02 -11.99
CA LEU A 227 -4.01 -9.58 -12.69
C LEU A 227 -3.28 -10.72 -13.41
N GLY A 228 -3.41 -11.97 -12.92
CA GLY A 228 -2.67 -13.12 -13.43
C GLY A 228 -1.14 -12.99 -13.22
N SER A 229 -0.75 -12.18 -12.23
CA SER A 229 0.64 -11.91 -11.87
C SER A 229 0.74 -11.49 -10.42
N HIS A 230 1.88 -11.73 -9.80
CA HIS A 230 2.21 -11.21 -8.48
C HIS A 230 2.80 -9.78 -8.52
N THR A 231 2.86 -9.14 -9.69
CA THR A 231 3.47 -7.83 -9.86
C THR A 231 2.52 -6.88 -10.59
N LEU A 232 2.16 -5.80 -9.94
CA LEU A 232 1.42 -4.67 -10.51
C LEU A 232 2.40 -3.51 -10.75
N THR A 233 2.45 -3.03 -12.00
CA THR A 233 3.14 -1.80 -12.36
C THR A 233 2.09 -0.72 -12.60
N ILE A 234 2.22 0.44 -11.96
CA ILE A 234 1.23 1.50 -11.99
C ILE A 234 1.90 2.88 -11.92
N SER A 235 1.37 3.84 -12.66
CA SER A 235 1.70 5.25 -12.59
C SER A 235 0.42 6.09 -12.40
N ARG A 236 0.58 7.35 -12.06
CA ARG A 236 -0.54 8.24 -11.75
C ARG A 236 -1.51 8.39 -12.94
N ASP A 237 -1.00 8.48 -14.14
CA ASP A 237 -1.77 8.58 -15.39
C ASP A 237 -2.57 7.32 -15.73
N GLN A 238 -2.19 6.17 -15.15
CA GLN A 238 -2.86 4.88 -15.33
C GLN A 238 -3.94 4.59 -14.27
N LEU A 239 -4.15 5.50 -13.32
CA LEU A 239 -5.18 5.31 -12.30
C LEU A 239 -6.58 5.27 -12.92
N PRO A 240 -7.43 4.30 -12.51
CA PRO A 240 -8.78 4.21 -13.00
C PRO A 240 -9.64 5.40 -12.54
N SER A 241 -10.62 5.79 -13.33
CA SER A 241 -11.56 6.87 -12.99
C SER A 241 -12.44 6.52 -11.79
N THR A 242 -12.79 5.23 -11.66
CA THR A 242 -13.57 4.67 -10.54
C THR A 242 -12.75 3.61 -9.82
N THR A 243 -13.06 3.34 -8.55
CA THR A 243 -12.38 2.30 -7.76
C THR A 243 -12.36 0.97 -8.51
N GLN A 244 -11.16 0.40 -8.69
CA GLN A 244 -10.94 -0.94 -9.26
C GLN A 244 -10.33 -1.85 -8.20
N ILE A 245 -10.84 -3.07 -8.07
CA ILE A 245 -10.22 -4.11 -7.24
C ILE A 245 -9.27 -4.91 -8.12
N VAL A 246 -8.01 -4.96 -7.75
CA VAL A 246 -6.96 -5.72 -8.44
C VAL A 246 -6.56 -6.91 -7.58
N VAL A 247 -6.97 -8.11 -8.00
CA VAL A 247 -6.58 -9.36 -7.34
C VAL A 247 -5.28 -9.84 -7.95
N MET A 248 -4.25 -9.89 -7.13
CA MET A 248 -2.90 -10.32 -7.53
C MET A 248 -2.70 -11.80 -7.16
N GLU A 249 -1.87 -12.49 -7.91
CA GLU A 249 -1.34 -13.77 -7.47
C GLU A 249 -0.29 -13.54 -6.38
N HIS A 250 -0.16 -14.46 -5.43
CA HIS A 250 0.97 -14.46 -4.49
C HIS A 250 2.16 -15.21 -5.10
N GLN A 251 3.34 -14.88 -4.65
CA GLN A 251 4.58 -15.51 -5.09
C GLN A 251 4.79 -16.86 -4.40
#